data_d2b18c2a52c4919b2c1c03a3cf887830
#
_entry.id   d2b18c2a52c4919b2c1c03a3cf887830
#
_cell.length_a   1.000
_cell.length_b   1.000
_cell.length_c   1.000
_cell.angle_alpha   90.00
_cell.angle_beta   90.00
_cell.angle_gamma   90.00
#
_symmetry.space_group_name_H-M   'P 1'
#
loop_
_entity.id
_entity.type
_entity.pdbx_description
1 polymer ?
#
loop_
_entity_poly.entity_id
_entity_poly.type
_entity_poly.pdbx_seq_one_letter_code
_entity_poly.pdbx_strand_id
1 'polypeptide(L)'
;MLNIGVIGAGHLGKIHLKLINDSXYYNLIGFYDEDEKNSSTIXNSXNYKFFSSPEKLIKNCDVIDIVTPTESHHEFAIMAIKNKCHVFIEKPITKTITEAREIIKLADYHKVLGQVGHVERFNPALIAAKTNIIKPMFIESHRLSQFNPRGTDVPVVLDLMIHDIDIILNTVNSQVKSISASGVKVVSNTPDISNARIEFENGCVANLTASRISLKNMXKTRFFQRDAYVSVDFLNKTTEIVKXKDLXKTDKNTGMILENSEGIKRELNFEKPTIFESNAILDELESFARSIINQKKPXVDLMDGYLALKTAXKIIDSY
;
A
#
# COMPACT_ATOMS: atom_id res chain seq x y z
N MET A 1 -17.67 13.39 -14.13
CA MET A 1 -17.58 12.72 -12.82
C MET A 1 -17.99 11.27 -12.95
N LEU A 2 -17.30 10.38 -12.22
CA LEU A 2 -17.61 8.95 -12.23
C LEU A 2 -18.62 8.65 -11.11
N ASN A 3 -19.66 7.90 -11.46
CA ASN A 3 -20.63 7.44 -10.45
C ASN A 3 -19.99 6.32 -9.64
N ILE A 4 -19.96 6.49 -8.33
CA ILE A 4 -19.29 5.55 -7.43
C ILE A 4 -20.21 5.14 -6.29
N GLY A 5 -20.14 3.86 -5.93
CA GLY A 5 -20.78 3.33 -4.74
C GLY A 5 -19.74 2.72 -3.81
N VAL A 6 -20.02 2.79 -2.51
CA VAL A 6 -19.12 2.24 -1.48
C VAL A 6 -19.81 1.03 -0.86
N ILE A 7 -19.09 -0.10 -0.81
CA ILE A 7 -19.56 -1.30 -0.11
C ILE A 7 -18.69 -1.47 1.13
N GLY A 8 -19.32 -1.40 2.30
CA GLY A 8 -18.62 -1.42 3.59
C GLY A 8 -18.56 -0.04 4.21
N ALA A 9 -19.22 0.14 5.35
CA ALA A 9 -19.32 1.43 6.02
C ALA A 9 -18.86 1.34 7.48
N GLY A 10 -17.80 0.56 7.71
CA GLY A 10 -17.11 0.53 8.99
C GLY A 10 -16.27 1.79 9.15
N HIS A 11 -15.30 1.75 10.04
CA HIS A 11 -14.46 2.92 10.32
C HIS A 11 -13.80 3.49 9.06
N LEU A 12 -13.11 2.65 8.28
CA LEU A 12 -12.44 3.08 7.06
C LEU A 12 -13.44 3.44 5.97
N GLY A 13 -14.55 2.70 5.88
CA GLY A 13 -15.61 2.99 4.90
C GLY A 13 -16.20 4.39 5.08
N LYS A 14 -16.37 4.83 6.33
CA LYS A 14 -16.86 6.19 6.63
C LYS A 14 -15.88 7.25 6.15
N ILE A 15 -14.58 7.00 6.29
CA ILE A 15 -13.53 7.90 5.79
C ILE A 15 -13.62 7.98 4.26
N HIS A 16 -13.75 6.84 3.59
CA HIS A 16 -13.92 6.79 2.13
C HIS A 16 -15.15 7.56 1.67
N LEU A 17 -16.29 7.34 2.34
CA LEU A 17 -17.53 8.04 2.00
C LEU A 17 -17.35 9.55 2.05
N LYS A 18 -16.73 10.06 3.11
CA LYS A 18 -16.51 11.50 3.27
C LYS A 18 -15.59 12.04 2.18
N LEU A 19 -14.46 11.39 1.94
CA LEU A 19 -13.48 11.86 0.96
C LEU A 19 -14.05 11.79 -0.47
N ILE A 20 -14.77 10.73 -0.79
CA ILE A 20 -15.41 10.55 -2.10
C ILE A 20 -16.47 11.64 -2.31
N ASN A 21 -17.28 11.87 -1.30
CA ASN A 21 -18.36 12.87 -1.39
C ASN A 21 -17.81 14.27 -1.63
N ASP A 22 -16.63 14.56 -1.11
CA ASP A 22 -15.99 15.87 -1.27
C ASP A 22 -15.14 15.96 -2.56
N SER A 23 -14.93 14.88 -3.24
CA SER A 23 -14.07 14.84 -4.43
C SER A 23 -14.78 15.33 -5.68
N UNK A 24 -14.15 15.81 -6.42
CA UNK A 24 -14.48 16.26 -7.59
C UNK A 24 -14.50 15.38 -8.62
N TYR A 25 -13.82 14.37 -8.53
CA TYR A 25 -13.76 13.30 -9.55
C TYR A 25 -14.96 12.38 -9.52
N TYR A 26 -15.65 12.29 -8.41
CA TYR A 26 -16.67 11.29 -8.14
C TYR A 26 -18.04 11.92 -7.84
N ASN A 27 -19.07 11.24 -8.29
CA ASN A 27 -20.45 11.46 -7.87
C ASN A 27 -20.83 10.27 -6.99
N LEU A 28 -20.96 10.49 -5.69
CA LEU A 28 -21.30 9.42 -4.74
C LEU A 28 -22.78 9.05 -4.89
N ILE A 29 -23.04 7.87 -5.44
CA ILE A 29 -24.41 7.35 -5.63
C ILE A 29 -24.98 6.91 -4.26
N GLY A 30 -24.16 6.24 -3.46
CA GLY A 30 -24.57 5.77 -2.15
C GLY A 30 -23.67 4.67 -1.63
N PHE A 31 -24.15 3.96 -0.62
CA PHE A 31 -23.40 2.88 -0.01
C PHE A 31 -24.27 1.69 0.34
N TYR A 32 -23.63 0.57 0.56
CA TYR A 32 -24.24 -0.64 1.11
C TYR A 32 -23.37 -1.15 2.26
N ASP A 33 -24.01 -1.61 3.32
CA ASP A 33 -23.35 -2.31 4.43
C ASP A 33 -24.33 -3.33 4.97
N GLU A 34 -23.85 -4.51 5.30
CA GLU A 34 -24.70 -5.57 5.84
C GLU A 34 -25.18 -5.30 7.27
N ASP A 35 -24.54 -4.40 7.99
CA ASP A 35 -24.95 -3.97 9.34
C ASP A 35 -26.03 -2.89 9.19
N GLU A 36 -27.28 -3.30 9.34
CA GLU A 36 -28.45 -2.42 9.18
C GLU A 36 -28.48 -1.29 10.20
N LYS A 37 -28.01 -1.54 11.41
CA LYS A 37 -28.01 -0.54 12.48
C LYS A 37 -26.99 0.57 12.18
N ASN A 38 -25.80 0.17 11.76
CA ASN A 38 -24.76 1.10 11.33
C ASN A 38 -25.22 1.90 10.10
N SER A 39 -25.87 1.23 9.16
CA SER A 39 -26.40 1.86 7.93
C SER A 39 -27.44 2.93 8.23
N SER A 40 -28.34 2.64 9.17
CA SER A 40 -29.36 3.60 9.60
C SER A 40 -28.72 4.84 10.24
N THR A 41 -27.72 4.64 11.06
CA THR A 41 -26.98 5.74 11.69
C THR A 41 -26.31 6.63 10.64
N ILE A 42 -25.70 6.06 9.65
CA ILE A 42 -25.03 6.80 8.58
C ILE A 42 -26.03 7.58 7.72
N UNK A 43 -26.97 6.92 7.45
CA UNK A 43 -27.88 7.49 6.67
C UNK A 43 -28.50 8.62 7.24
N ASN A 44 -28.72 8.63 8.47
CA ASN A 44 -29.36 9.72 9.20
C ASN A 44 -28.39 10.87 9.49
N SER A 45 -27.16 10.59 9.77
CA SER A 45 -26.16 11.60 10.12
C SER A 45 -25.34 12.17 8.95
N UNK A 46 -25.04 11.28 7.98
CA UNK A 46 -24.23 11.65 7.04
C UNK A 46 -24.90 11.91 5.89
N ASN A 47 -26.02 11.88 5.72
CA ASN A 47 -26.87 12.14 4.57
C ASN A 47 -26.41 11.42 3.28
N TYR A 48 -25.82 10.27 3.41
CA TYR A 48 -25.47 9.41 2.26
C TYR A 48 -26.60 8.44 1.98
N LYS A 49 -26.91 8.19 0.71
CA LYS A 49 -27.99 7.29 0.34
C LYS A 49 -27.61 5.84 0.63
N PHE A 50 -28.44 5.16 1.40
CA PHE A 50 -28.28 3.74 1.71
C PHE A 50 -29.02 2.89 0.68
N PHE A 51 -28.37 1.84 0.19
CA PHE A 51 -28.98 0.85 -0.68
C PHE A 51 -29.19 -0.44 0.10
N SER A 52 -30.36 -1.05 -0.07
CA SER A 52 -30.72 -2.28 0.67
C SER A 52 -30.04 -3.52 0.14
N SER A 53 -29.43 -3.45 -1.05
CA SER A 53 -28.67 -4.58 -1.59
C SER A 53 -27.48 -4.08 -2.40
N PRO A 54 -26.40 -4.85 -2.43
CA PRO A 54 -25.25 -4.45 -3.23
C PRO A 54 -25.57 -4.44 -4.73
N GLU A 55 -26.44 -5.33 -5.19
CA GLU A 55 -26.85 -5.39 -6.60
C GLU A 55 -27.51 -4.08 -7.07
N LYS A 56 -28.37 -3.53 -6.22
CA LYS A 56 -29.04 -2.25 -6.54
C LYS A 56 -28.05 -1.10 -6.63
N LEU A 57 -27.08 -1.07 -5.74
CA LEU A 57 -26.03 -0.05 -5.76
C LEU A 57 -25.18 -0.17 -7.03
N ILE A 58 -24.71 -1.37 -7.31
CA ILE A 58 -23.77 -1.65 -8.42
C ILE A 58 -24.38 -1.23 -9.77
N LYS A 59 -25.67 -1.47 -9.98
CA LYS A 59 -26.35 -1.13 -11.24
C LYS A 59 -26.31 0.34 -11.58
N ASN A 60 -26.08 1.19 -10.59
CA ASN A 60 -26.08 2.65 -10.78
C ASN A 60 -24.67 3.26 -10.84
N CYS A 61 -23.62 2.42 -10.84
CA CYS A 61 -22.26 2.90 -10.68
C CYS A 61 -21.34 2.57 -11.83
N ASP A 62 -20.33 3.40 -12.03
CA ASP A 62 -19.17 3.16 -12.90
C ASP A 62 -18.04 2.50 -12.12
N VAL A 63 -17.97 2.78 -10.82
CA VAL A 63 -16.89 2.35 -9.92
C VAL A 63 -17.52 1.85 -8.63
N ILE A 64 -16.98 0.74 -8.11
CA ILE A 64 -17.35 0.24 -6.77
C ILE A 64 -16.10 0.23 -5.90
N ASP A 65 -16.21 0.86 -4.75
CA ASP A 65 -15.18 0.95 -3.72
C ASP A 65 -15.50 -0.07 -2.63
N ILE A 66 -14.63 -1.09 -2.49
CA ILE A 66 -14.87 -2.21 -1.58
C ILE A 66 -14.02 -2.03 -0.32
N VAL A 67 -14.69 -1.75 0.80
CA VAL A 67 -14.05 -1.43 2.09
C VAL A 67 -14.63 -2.32 3.19
N THR A 68 -14.98 -3.54 2.84
CA THR A 68 -15.53 -4.57 3.73
C THR A 68 -14.39 -5.35 4.40
N PRO A 69 -14.70 -6.26 5.35
CA PRO A 69 -13.70 -7.24 5.77
C PRO A 69 -13.19 -8.07 4.57
N THR A 70 -11.95 -8.51 4.67
CA THR A 70 -11.24 -9.19 3.57
C THR A 70 -12.00 -10.38 3.00
N GLU A 71 -12.69 -11.12 3.84
CA GLU A 71 -13.42 -12.33 3.46
C GLU A 71 -14.44 -12.09 2.35
N SER A 72 -14.99 -10.89 2.26
CA SER A 72 -16.01 -10.56 1.27
C SER A 72 -15.49 -9.77 0.07
N HIS A 73 -14.19 -9.44 0.02
CA HIS A 73 -13.61 -8.69 -1.10
C HIS A 73 -13.88 -9.37 -2.44
N HIS A 74 -13.61 -10.67 -2.51
CA HIS A 74 -13.76 -11.44 -3.74
C HIS A 74 -15.20 -11.41 -4.23
N GLU A 75 -16.16 -11.71 -3.37
CA GLU A 75 -17.58 -11.75 -3.71
C GLU A 75 -18.05 -10.44 -4.33
N PHE A 76 -17.76 -9.33 -3.67
CA PHE A 76 -18.22 -8.02 -4.15
C PHE A 76 -17.47 -7.56 -5.39
N ALA A 77 -16.18 -7.88 -5.49
CA ALA A 77 -15.39 -7.54 -6.68
C ALA A 77 -15.94 -8.26 -7.90
N ILE A 78 -16.21 -9.57 -7.79
CA ILE A 78 -16.76 -10.37 -8.90
C ILE A 78 -18.11 -9.79 -9.33
N MET A 79 -18.97 -9.49 -8.35
CA MET A 79 -20.28 -8.91 -8.63
C MET A 79 -20.19 -7.58 -9.40
N ALA A 80 -19.31 -6.71 -8.96
CA ALA A 80 -19.09 -5.40 -9.59
C ALA A 80 -18.52 -5.55 -11.01
N ILE A 81 -17.49 -6.38 -11.18
CA ILE A 81 -16.82 -6.58 -12.47
C ILE A 81 -17.78 -7.18 -13.49
N LYS A 82 -18.62 -8.14 -13.10
CA LYS A 82 -19.64 -8.72 -13.99
C LYS A 82 -20.65 -7.69 -14.48
N ASN A 83 -20.83 -6.62 -13.71
CA ASN A 83 -21.66 -5.49 -14.10
C ASN A 83 -20.84 -4.37 -14.78
N LYS A 84 -19.61 -4.68 -15.16
CA LYS A 84 -18.71 -3.78 -15.91
C LYS A 84 -18.32 -2.53 -15.12
N CYS A 85 -18.28 -2.64 -13.78
CA CYS A 85 -17.78 -1.59 -12.92
C CYS A 85 -16.28 -1.75 -12.71
N HIS A 86 -15.58 -0.63 -12.70
CA HIS A 86 -14.19 -0.58 -12.20
C HIS A 86 -14.23 -0.80 -10.69
N VAL A 87 -13.19 -1.39 -10.12
CA VAL A 87 -13.18 -1.72 -8.69
C VAL A 87 -11.96 -1.16 -7.97
N PHE A 88 -12.20 -0.54 -6.83
CA PHE A 88 -11.18 -0.21 -5.85
C PHE A 88 -11.38 -1.20 -4.70
N ILE A 89 -10.33 -1.93 -4.35
CA ILE A 89 -10.43 -2.98 -3.32
C ILE A 89 -9.42 -2.66 -2.22
N GLU A 90 -9.87 -2.53 -0.97
CA GLU A 90 -8.95 -2.34 0.16
C GLU A 90 -7.98 -3.52 0.29
N LYS A 91 -6.79 -3.23 0.84
CA LYS A 91 -5.79 -4.27 1.09
C LYS A 91 -6.21 -5.17 2.26
N PRO A 92 -5.78 -6.43 2.24
CA PRO A 92 -5.23 -7.17 1.10
C PRO A 92 -6.30 -7.40 0.03
N ILE A 93 -5.88 -7.58 -1.21
CA ILE A 93 -6.83 -7.67 -2.34
C ILE A 93 -7.94 -8.71 -2.09
N THR A 94 -7.55 -9.87 -1.59
CA THR A 94 -8.46 -10.97 -1.26
C THR A 94 -7.89 -11.78 -0.10
N LYS A 95 -8.64 -12.78 0.34
CA LYS A 95 -8.19 -13.72 1.36
C LYS A 95 -7.17 -14.73 0.78
N THR A 96 -7.41 -15.20 -0.45
CA THR A 96 -6.55 -16.22 -1.08
C THR A 96 -6.00 -15.74 -2.42
N ILE A 97 -4.87 -16.29 -2.83
CA ILE A 97 -4.27 -15.95 -4.12
C ILE A 97 -5.13 -16.45 -5.29
N THR A 98 -5.86 -17.55 -5.13
CA THR A 98 -6.79 -18.05 -6.14
C THR A 98 -7.89 -17.03 -6.40
N GLU A 99 -8.45 -16.45 -5.34
CA GLU A 99 -9.46 -15.39 -5.46
C GLU A 99 -8.91 -14.17 -6.20
N ALA A 100 -7.67 -13.77 -5.89
CA ALA A 100 -7.04 -12.63 -6.58
C ALA A 100 -6.85 -12.91 -8.07
N ARG A 101 -6.42 -14.12 -8.43
CA ARG A 101 -6.28 -14.52 -9.83
C ARG A 101 -7.62 -14.45 -10.58
N GLU A 102 -8.70 -14.90 -9.95
CA GLU A 102 -10.02 -14.84 -10.55
C GLU A 102 -10.45 -13.41 -10.83
N ILE A 103 -10.19 -12.50 -9.88
CA ILE A 103 -10.51 -11.08 -10.05
C ILE A 103 -9.74 -10.51 -11.24
N ILE A 104 -8.44 -10.78 -11.32
CA ILE A 104 -7.59 -10.29 -12.42
C ILE A 104 -8.12 -10.78 -13.77
N LYS A 105 -8.39 -12.08 -13.87
CA LYS A 105 -8.87 -12.70 -15.10
C LYS A 105 -10.20 -12.10 -15.54
N LEU A 106 -11.12 -11.94 -14.59
CA LEU A 106 -12.46 -11.42 -14.89
C LEU A 106 -12.41 -9.93 -15.27
N ALA A 107 -11.56 -9.14 -14.60
CA ALA A 107 -11.37 -7.73 -14.93
C ALA A 107 -10.82 -7.57 -16.35
N ASP A 108 -9.85 -8.41 -16.73
CA ASP A 108 -9.31 -8.42 -18.10
C ASP A 108 -10.37 -8.77 -19.12
N TYR A 109 -11.19 -9.78 -18.83
CA TYR A 109 -12.25 -10.22 -19.72
C TYR A 109 -13.29 -9.11 -19.96
N HIS A 110 -13.68 -8.42 -18.90
CA HIS A 110 -14.70 -7.35 -18.98
C HIS A 110 -14.08 -5.97 -19.30
N LYS A 111 -12.74 -5.90 -19.45
CA LYS A 111 -12.04 -4.66 -19.80
C LYS A 111 -12.31 -3.53 -18.82
N VAL A 112 -12.31 -3.87 -17.53
CA VAL A 112 -12.41 -2.89 -16.46
C VAL A 112 -11.08 -2.80 -15.70
N LEU A 113 -10.86 -1.67 -15.03
CA LEU A 113 -9.67 -1.42 -14.24
C LEU A 113 -9.93 -1.73 -12.77
N GLY A 114 -8.87 -2.09 -12.07
CA GLY A 114 -8.91 -2.26 -10.63
C GLY A 114 -7.70 -1.64 -9.96
N GLN A 115 -7.92 -1.09 -8.78
CA GLN A 115 -6.83 -0.57 -7.93
C GLN A 115 -6.97 -1.15 -6.54
N VAL A 116 -5.84 -1.46 -5.91
CA VAL A 116 -5.82 -2.02 -4.56
C VAL A 116 -5.35 -0.94 -3.57
N GLY A 117 -5.93 -0.92 -2.39
CA GLY A 117 -5.74 0.13 -1.39
C GLY A 117 -4.42 0.09 -0.63
N HIS A 118 -3.30 -0.02 -1.34
CA HIS A 118 -1.97 0.08 -0.73
C HIS A 118 -1.62 1.57 -0.58
N VAL A 119 -2.19 2.18 0.45
CA VAL A 119 -2.19 3.63 0.65
C VAL A 119 -0.81 4.23 0.84
N GLU A 120 0.15 3.45 1.35
CA GLU A 120 1.50 3.96 1.57
C GLU A 120 2.23 4.32 0.26
N ARG A 121 1.76 3.80 -0.89
CA ARG A 121 2.27 4.25 -2.20
C ARG A 121 2.02 5.74 -2.41
N PHE A 122 1.04 6.30 -1.72
CA PHE A 122 0.63 7.70 -1.84
C PHE A 122 1.11 8.54 -0.65
N ASN A 123 1.91 7.96 0.24
CA ASN A 123 2.48 8.69 1.36
C ASN A 123 3.42 9.77 0.82
N PRO A 124 3.26 11.05 1.23
CA PRO A 124 4.07 12.14 0.66
C PRO A 124 5.56 11.97 0.89
N ALA A 125 5.98 11.28 1.96
CA ALA A 125 7.40 11.02 2.19
C ALA A 125 7.99 10.09 1.14
N LEU A 126 7.24 9.06 0.72
CA LEU A 126 7.68 8.16 -0.35
C LEU A 126 7.70 8.87 -1.69
N ILE A 127 6.68 9.67 -1.96
CA ILE A 127 6.59 10.43 -3.21
C ILE A 127 7.80 11.37 -3.36
N ALA A 128 8.18 12.06 -2.27
CA ALA A 128 9.34 12.94 -2.26
C ALA A 128 10.66 12.19 -2.48
N ALA A 129 10.71 10.92 -2.08
CA ALA A 129 11.91 10.09 -2.20
C ALA A 129 12.06 9.41 -3.57
N LYS A 130 10.95 9.22 -4.26
CA LYS A 130 10.83 8.26 -5.37
C LYS A 130 11.85 8.47 -6.48
N THR A 131 12.12 9.70 -6.88
CA THR A 131 13.07 10.00 -7.95
C THR A 131 14.51 9.65 -7.58
N ASN A 132 14.80 9.48 -6.29
CA ASN A 132 16.13 9.13 -5.81
C ASN A 132 16.28 7.64 -5.48
N ILE A 133 15.22 6.86 -5.61
CA ILE A 133 15.26 5.40 -5.42
C ILE A 133 15.29 4.77 -6.81
N ILE A 134 16.50 4.46 -7.29
CA ILE A 134 16.71 4.02 -8.67
C ILE A 134 17.07 2.53 -8.74
N LYS A 135 18.08 2.12 -8.00
CA LYS A 135 18.56 0.74 -8.03
C LYS A 135 18.99 0.31 -6.63
N PRO A 136 18.04 0.06 -5.74
CA PRO A 136 18.41 -0.34 -4.39
C PRO A 136 19.14 -1.68 -4.38
N MET A 137 20.15 -1.77 -3.54
CA MET A 137 20.98 -2.97 -3.35
C MET A 137 20.60 -3.68 -2.06
N PHE A 138 20.23 -2.90 -1.05
CA PHE A 138 19.77 -3.41 0.23
C PHE A 138 18.68 -2.49 0.78
N ILE A 139 17.63 -3.09 1.34
CA ILE A 139 16.50 -2.35 1.91
C ILE A 139 16.25 -2.85 3.32
N GLU A 140 16.12 -1.92 4.26
CA GLU A 140 15.80 -2.23 5.66
C GLU A 140 14.49 -1.52 6.02
N SER A 141 13.47 -2.29 6.40
CA SER A 141 12.16 -1.75 6.72
C SER A 141 11.71 -2.16 8.12
N HIS A 142 11.21 -1.19 8.87
CA HIS A 142 10.62 -1.42 10.18
C HIS A 142 9.22 -0.82 10.21
N ARG A 143 8.24 -1.64 10.58
CA ARG A 143 6.87 -1.18 10.81
C ARG A 143 6.42 -1.69 12.17
N LEU A 144 6.54 -0.83 13.15
CA LEU A 144 6.32 -1.15 14.56
C LEU A 144 5.09 -0.40 15.05
N SER A 145 4.19 -1.12 15.71
CA SER A 145 2.96 -0.55 16.25
C SER A 145 2.83 -0.92 17.73
N GLN A 146 2.27 -0.01 18.50
CA GLN A 146 1.93 -0.29 19.89
C GLN A 146 0.82 -1.33 19.93
N PHE A 147 0.79 -2.12 21.00
CA PHE A 147 -0.19 -3.18 21.15
C PHE A 147 -1.61 -2.62 21.24
N ASN A 148 -2.49 -3.22 20.46
CA ASN A 148 -3.92 -2.93 20.47
C ASN A 148 -4.64 -4.28 20.52
N PRO A 149 -5.42 -4.57 21.56
CA PRO A 149 -6.11 -5.87 21.65
C PRO A 149 -7.08 -6.12 20.52
N ARG A 150 -7.57 -5.06 19.87
CA ARG A 150 -8.41 -5.20 18.68
C ARG A 150 -7.51 -5.55 17.49
N GLY A 151 -7.92 -6.52 16.69
CA GLY A 151 -7.19 -6.88 15.49
C GLY A 151 -6.07 -7.89 15.69
N THR A 152 -5.98 -8.51 16.87
CA THR A 152 -5.01 -9.59 17.10
C THR A 152 -5.34 -10.87 16.33
N ASP A 153 -6.54 -10.92 15.77
CA ASP A 153 -7.00 -12.03 14.92
C ASP A 153 -6.40 -11.98 13.50
N VAL A 154 -5.91 -10.81 13.09
CA VAL A 154 -5.28 -10.65 11.77
C VAL A 154 -3.77 -10.85 11.91
N PRO A 155 -3.15 -11.70 11.08
CA PRO A 155 -1.68 -11.86 11.12
C PRO A 155 -0.95 -10.54 10.93
N VAL A 156 0.13 -10.33 11.69
CA VAL A 156 0.91 -9.09 11.62
C VAL A 156 1.46 -8.82 10.22
N VAL A 157 1.71 -9.88 9.45
CA VAL A 157 2.17 -9.75 8.06
C VAL A 157 1.10 -9.09 7.18
N LEU A 158 -0.16 -9.52 7.32
CA LEU A 158 -1.26 -8.98 6.51
C LEU A 158 -1.76 -7.63 7.02
N ASP A 159 -1.58 -7.36 8.31
CA ASP A 159 -2.01 -6.08 8.86
C ASP A 159 -0.97 -4.98 8.64
N LEU A 160 0.30 -5.28 8.89
CA LEU A 160 1.37 -4.28 8.90
C LEU A 160 2.40 -4.48 7.79
N MET A 161 3.03 -5.66 7.73
CA MET A 161 4.16 -5.87 6.81
C MET A 161 3.77 -5.71 5.35
N ILE A 162 2.54 -6.01 4.98
CA ILE A 162 2.09 -5.97 3.59
C ILE A 162 2.26 -4.57 2.96
N HIS A 163 2.17 -3.51 3.75
CA HIS A 163 2.42 -2.16 3.25
C HIS A 163 3.84 -2.04 2.71
N ASP A 164 4.80 -2.60 3.44
CA ASP A 164 6.21 -2.52 3.06
C ASP A 164 6.54 -3.54 1.96
N ILE A 165 5.89 -4.70 1.99
CA ILE A 165 6.03 -5.69 0.92
C ILE A 165 5.64 -5.05 -0.43
N ASP A 166 4.50 -4.38 -0.48
CA ASP A 166 4.03 -3.72 -1.69
C ASP A 166 5.04 -2.68 -2.20
N ILE A 167 5.53 -1.84 -1.30
CA ILE A 167 6.50 -0.79 -1.65
C ILE A 167 7.78 -1.43 -2.22
N ILE A 168 8.29 -2.47 -1.55
CA ILE A 168 9.54 -3.11 -1.94
C ILE A 168 9.41 -3.81 -3.29
N LEU A 169 8.32 -4.55 -3.51
CA LEU A 169 8.11 -5.22 -4.79
C LEU A 169 8.04 -4.22 -5.95
N ASN A 170 7.38 -3.09 -5.73
CA ASN A 170 7.26 -2.04 -6.75
C ASN A 170 8.60 -1.33 -6.98
N THR A 171 9.38 -1.14 -5.93
CA THR A 171 10.64 -0.39 -5.98
C THR A 171 11.78 -1.19 -6.60
N VAL A 172 11.93 -2.45 -6.21
CA VAL A 172 13.03 -3.30 -6.66
C VAL A 172 12.85 -3.72 -8.12
N ASN A 173 11.60 -3.94 -8.51
CA ASN A 173 11.24 -4.29 -9.89
C ASN A 173 12.07 -5.48 -10.42
N SER A 174 12.10 -6.55 -9.63
CA SER A 174 12.77 -7.80 -9.95
C SER A 174 11.99 -8.94 -9.31
N GLN A 175 12.07 -10.12 -9.86
CA GLN A 175 11.38 -11.28 -9.30
C GLN A 175 12.01 -11.69 -7.96
N VAL A 176 11.18 -12.15 -7.05
CA VAL A 176 11.62 -12.72 -5.77
C VAL A 176 12.33 -14.03 -6.05
N LYS A 177 13.58 -14.16 -5.58
CA LYS A 177 14.39 -15.37 -5.72
C LYS A 177 14.15 -16.32 -4.54
N SER A 178 14.17 -15.79 -3.31
CA SER A 178 13.98 -16.58 -2.11
C SER A 178 13.48 -15.73 -0.95
N ILE A 179 12.80 -16.39 -0.01
CA ILE A 179 12.30 -15.77 1.21
C ILE A 179 12.73 -16.63 2.39
N SER A 180 13.29 -15.99 3.42
CA SER A 180 13.57 -16.61 4.69
C SER A 180 12.88 -15.75 5.76
N ALA A 181 12.02 -16.36 6.57
CA ALA A 181 11.20 -15.62 7.51
C ALA A 181 11.01 -16.34 8.82
N SER A 182 10.67 -15.56 9.86
CA SER A 182 10.31 -16.09 11.17
C SER A 182 9.18 -15.28 11.77
N GLY A 183 8.40 -15.93 12.62
CA GLY A 183 7.32 -15.29 13.35
C GLY A 183 7.40 -15.65 14.82
N VAL A 184 7.15 -14.69 15.70
CA VAL A 184 7.23 -14.87 17.14
C VAL A 184 5.90 -14.49 17.80
N LYS A 185 5.33 -15.45 18.50
CA LYS A 185 4.12 -15.24 19.32
C LYS A 185 4.57 -14.76 20.70
N VAL A 186 4.06 -13.63 21.13
CA VAL A 186 4.39 -13.08 22.45
C VAL A 186 3.12 -12.99 23.31
N VAL A 187 2.09 -12.38 22.79
CA VAL A 187 0.82 -12.15 23.50
C VAL A 187 -0.34 -12.90 22.85
N SER A 188 -0.30 -13.03 21.53
CA SER A 188 -1.42 -13.56 20.74
C SER A 188 -1.17 -15.00 20.30
N ASN A 189 -2.23 -15.64 19.77
CA ASN A 189 -2.13 -17.01 19.21
C ASN A 189 -1.48 -17.03 17.84
N THR A 190 -1.38 -15.88 17.17
CA THR A 190 -0.64 -15.71 15.92
C THR A 190 0.60 -14.86 16.19
N PRO A 191 1.61 -14.90 15.32
CA PRO A 191 2.81 -14.09 15.55
C PRO A 191 2.51 -12.60 15.72
N ASP A 192 3.09 -12.03 16.75
CA ASP A 192 2.99 -10.59 17.04
C ASP A 192 4.15 -9.83 16.41
N ILE A 193 5.25 -10.53 16.11
CA ILE A 193 6.41 -10.00 15.41
C ILE A 193 6.70 -10.95 14.25
N SER A 194 7.03 -10.39 13.10
CA SER A 194 7.53 -11.18 11.98
C SER A 194 8.72 -10.46 11.34
N ASN A 195 9.72 -11.24 10.95
CA ASN A 195 10.87 -10.76 10.21
C ASN A 195 11.00 -11.58 8.94
N ALA A 196 11.24 -10.91 7.82
CA ALA A 196 11.41 -11.57 6.54
C ALA A 196 12.61 -11.00 5.81
N ARG A 197 13.44 -11.89 5.26
CA ARG A 197 14.53 -11.53 4.37
C ARG A 197 14.14 -12.02 2.97
N ILE A 198 14.05 -11.08 2.03
CA ILE A 198 13.67 -11.36 0.66
C ILE A 198 14.87 -11.09 -0.25
N GLU A 199 15.28 -12.09 -1.02
CA GLU A 199 16.32 -11.94 -2.03
C GLU A 199 15.67 -11.89 -3.40
N PHE A 200 16.14 -10.97 -4.23
CA PHE A 200 15.61 -10.76 -5.59
C PHE A 200 16.59 -11.28 -6.63
N GLU A 201 16.07 -11.62 -7.80
CA GLU A 201 16.89 -12.14 -8.90
C GLU A 201 17.99 -11.16 -9.33
N ASN A 202 17.76 -9.84 -9.19
CA ASN A 202 18.75 -8.83 -9.52
C ASN A 202 19.82 -8.61 -8.43
N GLY A 203 19.76 -9.39 -7.35
CA GLY A 203 20.73 -9.32 -6.26
C GLY A 203 20.31 -8.43 -5.09
N CYS A 204 19.27 -7.65 -5.22
CA CYS A 204 18.79 -6.82 -4.11
C CYS A 204 18.30 -7.70 -2.96
N VAL A 205 18.56 -7.27 -1.74
CA VAL A 205 18.08 -7.95 -0.52
C VAL A 205 17.25 -6.95 0.28
N ALA A 206 16.08 -7.38 0.71
CA ALA A 206 15.23 -6.58 1.59
C ALA A 206 15.00 -7.32 2.90
N ASN A 207 15.16 -6.61 4.01
CA ASN A 207 14.91 -7.15 5.34
C ASN A 207 13.77 -6.34 5.97
N LEU A 208 12.67 -7.03 6.31
CA LEU A 208 11.46 -6.40 6.82
C LEU A 208 11.15 -6.92 8.20
N THR A 209 10.86 -6.01 9.13
CA THR A 209 10.36 -6.38 10.45
C THR A 209 9.04 -5.65 10.70
N ALA A 210 8.03 -6.41 11.09
CA ALA A 210 6.74 -5.85 11.52
C ALA A 210 6.43 -6.36 12.92
N SER A 211 5.97 -5.46 13.78
CA SER A 211 5.63 -5.80 15.17
C SER A 211 4.41 -5.02 15.61
N ARG A 212 3.47 -5.69 16.28
CA ARG A 212 2.31 -5.05 16.88
C ARG A 212 2.40 -4.99 18.41
N ILE A 213 3.60 -5.19 18.95
CA ILE A 213 3.83 -5.19 20.40
C ILE A 213 5.00 -4.29 20.80
N SER A 214 5.17 -3.19 20.10
CA SER A 214 6.28 -2.25 20.33
C SER A 214 5.85 -1.14 21.29
N LEU A 215 6.83 -0.50 21.93
CA LEU A 215 6.57 0.61 22.84
C LEU A 215 6.22 1.89 22.09
N LYS A 216 6.75 2.06 20.88
CA LYS A 216 6.51 3.23 20.05
C LYS A 216 6.16 2.82 18.62
N ASN A 217 5.37 3.62 17.97
CA ASN A 217 5.07 3.43 16.55
C ASN A 217 6.27 3.87 15.71
N MET A 218 6.52 3.16 14.65
CA MET A 218 7.59 3.48 13.69
C MET A 218 7.22 2.92 12.32
N UNK A 219 7.45 3.37 11.23
CA UNK A 219 7.26 3.05 10.02
C UNK A 219 8.26 3.59 9.26
N LYS A 220 9.35 3.05 9.03
CA LYS A 220 10.55 3.61 8.38
C LYS A 220 11.20 2.61 7.43
N THR A 221 11.58 3.07 6.23
CA THR A 221 12.28 2.24 5.25
C THR A 221 13.52 2.97 4.76
N ARG A 222 14.65 2.26 4.73
CA ARG A 222 15.93 2.77 4.26
C ARG A 222 16.37 2.01 3.03
N PHE A 223 16.71 2.75 1.98
CA PHE A 223 17.14 2.21 0.70
C PHE A 223 18.62 2.51 0.51
N PHE A 224 19.44 1.46 0.42
CA PHE A 224 20.88 1.58 0.24
C PHE A 224 21.21 1.31 -1.22
N GLN A 225 21.85 2.28 -1.84
CA GLN A 225 22.22 2.22 -3.26
C GLN A 225 23.68 2.66 -3.40
N ARG A 226 24.28 2.40 -4.57
CA ARG A 226 25.66 2.81 -4.80
C ARG A 226 25.84 4.33 -4.67
N ASP A 227 24.93 5.08 -5.26
CA ASP A 227 25.08 6.54 -5.38
C ASP A 227 24.06 7.34 -4.53
N ALA A 228 23.26 6.65 -3.73
CA ALA A 228 22.33 7.33 -2.84
C ALA A 228 21.89 6.42 -1.71
N TYR A 229 21.74 7.01 -0.54
CA TYR A 229 21.04 6.41 0.60
C TYR A 229 19.77 7.24 0.79
N VAL A 230 18.62 6.56 0.88
CA VAL A 230 17.34 7.24 1.02
C VAL A 230 16.62 6.67 2.25
N SER A 231 16.22 7.54 3.16
CA SER A 231 15.46 7.16 4.37
C SER A 231 14.10 7.80 4.31
N VAL A 232 13.05 6.96 4.36
CA VAL A 232 11.66 7.40 4.30
C VAL A 232 10.99 7.09 5.63
N ASP A 233 10.48 8.12 6.30
CA ASP A 233 9.70 7.99 7.53
C ASP A 233 8.22 8.20 7.19
N PHE A 234 7.48 7.10 7.12
CA PHE A 234 6.06 7.12 6.74
C PHE A 234 5.18 7.70 7.84
N LEU A 235 5.60 7.56 9.09
CA LEU A 235 4.82 8.03 10.23
C LEU A 235 4.93 9.54 10.37
N ASN A 236 6.16 10.05 10.37
CA ASN A 236 6.42 11.48 10.53
C ASN A 236 6.40 12.24 9.21
N LYS A 237 6.29 11.51 8.10
CA LYS A 237 6.21 12.07 6.74
C LYS A 237 7.41 12.95 6.43
N THR A 238 8.61 12.36 6.62
CA THR A 238 9.87 13.01 6.29
C THR A 238 10.74 12.10 5.44
N THR A 239 11.60 12.71 4.63
CA THR A 239 12.54 12.00 3.77
C THR A 239 13.92 12.63 3.89
N GLU A 240 14.94 11.78 4.00
CA GLU A 240 16.33 12.20 4.01
C GLU A 240 17.07 11.47 2.90
N ILE A 241 17.87 12.22 2.14
CA ILE A 241 18.63 11.67 1.01
C ILE A 241 20.09 12.03 1.22
N VAL A 242 20.99 11.04 1.06
CA VAL A 242 22.44 11.26 1.04
C VAL A 242 22.90 10.76 -0.31
N LYS A 243 23.43 11.67 -1.13
CA LYS A 243 23.96 11.32 -2.45
C LYS A 243 25.47 11.15 -2.41
N UNK A 244 25.98 10.24 -2.90
CA UNK A 244 27.20 9.97 -2.93
C UNK A 244 27.69 10.13 -4.16
N LYS A 245 28.75 10.84 -4.54
CA LYS A 245 29.40 11.13 -5.81
C LYS A 245 30.88 10.77 -5.74
N ASP A 246 31.39 10.09 -6.77
CA ASP A 246 32.83 9.80 -6.89
C ASP A 246 33.56 11.12 -7.14
N LEU A 247 34.71 11.32 -6.45
CA LEU A 247 35.50 12.53 -6.61
C LEU A 247 36.69 12.32 -7.49
N UNK A 248 36.66 12.97 -8.33
CA UNK A 248 37.71 12.96 -9.07
C UNK A 248 38.75 13.74 -8.40
N LYS A 249 40.05 13.70 -8.82
CA LYS A 249 41.20 14.39 -8.23
C LYS A 249 41.16 15.92 -8.43
N THR A 250 40.40 16.37 -9.40
CA THR A 250 40.32 17.79 -9.76
C THR A 250 39.10 18.52 -9.23
N ASP A 251 38.19 17.80 -8.55
CA ASP A 251 36.93 18.39 -8.09
C ASP A 251 37.14 19.26 -6.82
N LYS A 252 36.48 20.41 -6.81
CA LYS A 252 36.40 21.24 -5.60
C LYS A 252 35.39 20.62 -4.64
N ASN A 253 35.80 20.38 -3.43
CA ASN A 253 34.99 19.73 -2.41
C ASN A 253 34.09 20.73 -1.72
N THR A 254 32.83 20.43 -1.64
CA THR A 254 31.84 21.26 -0.94
C THR A 254 31.08 20.51 0.14
N GLY A 255 31.26 19.19 0.22
CA GLY A 255 30.53 18.33 1.17
C GLY A 255 31.45 17.53 2.07
N MET A 256 30.85 16.62 2.82
CA MET A 256 31.56 15.65 3.63
C MET A 256 32.22 14.61 2.72
N ILE A 257 33.45 14.22 3.02
CA ILE A 257 34.18 13.25 2.22
C ILE A 257 34.38 11.96 3.01
N LEU A 258 34.08 10.83 2.38
CA LEU A 258 34.48 9.51 2.83
C LEU A 258 35.66 9.05 2.00
N GLU A 259 36.68 8.52 2.66
CA GLU A 259 37.86 7.96 1.99
C GLU A 259 38.09 6.54 2.52
N ASN A 260 38.24 5.58 1.61
CA ASN A 260 38.53 4.21 2.01
C ASN A 260 40.06 3.99 2.15
N SER A 261 40.44 2.79 2.58
CA SER A 261 41.87 2.45 2.81
C SER A 261 42.73 2.49 1.55
N GLU A 262 42.08 2.51 0.38
CA GLU A 262 42.80 2.58 -0.92
C GLU A 262 42.89 4.02 -1.44
N GLY A 263 42.39 4.98 -0.67
CA GLY A 263 42.43 6.39 -1.06
C GLY A 263 41.30 6.81 -2.02
N ILE A 264 40.31 5.95 -2.21
CA ILE A 264 39.15 6.28 -3.05
C ILE A 264 38.23 7.18 -2.25
N LYS A 265 37.90 8.32 -2.83
CA LYS A 265 37.10 9.36 -2.17
C LYS A 265 35.73 9.50 -2.77
N ARG A 266 34.72 9.64 -1.91
CA ARG A 266 33.36 9.94 -2.32
C ARG A 266 32.84 11.14 -1.52
N GLU A 267 32.21 12.07 -2.19
CA GLU A 267 31.57 13.23 -1.56
C GLU A 267 30.12 12.88 -1.21
N LEU A 268 29.73 13.25 0.00
CA LEU A 268 28.36 13.07 0.47
C LEU A 268 27.64 14.42 0.48
N ASN A 269 26.45 14.44 -0.12
CA ASN A 269 25.57 15.61 -0.10
C ASN A 269 24.25 15.22 0.55
N PHE A 270 23.88 15.97 1.57
CA PHE A 270 22.68 15.70 2.36
C PHE A 270 21.51 16.56 1.87
N GLU A 271 20.37 15.94 1.60
CA GLU A 271 19.17 16.64 1.16
C GLU A 271 17.98 16.23 2.04
N LYS A 272 17.14 17.19 2.34
CA LYS A 272 15.88 16.98 3.04
C LYS A 272 14.80 17.63 2.19
N PRO A 273 14.16 16.90 1.29
CA PRO A 273 13.15 17.51 0.42
C PRO A 273 12.00 18.08 1.23
N THR A 274 11.45 19.18 0.76
CA THR A 274 10.23 19.75 1.33
C THR A 274 9.06 18.81 1.00
N ILE A 275 8.28 18.45 2.01
CA ILE A 275 7.15 17.56 1.83
C ILE A 275 5.87 18.36 2.06
N PHE A 276 5.02 18.37 1.04
CA PHE A 276 3.75 19.09 1.10
C PHE A 276 2.68 18.23 1.72
N GLU A 277 1.92 18.79 2.63
CA GLU A 277 0.85 18.09 3.31
C GLU A 277 -0.18 17.58 2.28
N SER A 278 -0.62 16.34 2.46
CA SER A 278 -1.59 15.72 1.57
C SER A 278 -2.38 14.65 2.34
N ASN A 279 -3.48 14.20 1.74
CA ASN A 279 -4.27 13.10 2.27
C ASN A 279 -4.08 11.90 1.35
N ALA A 280 -3.31 10.91 1.81
CA ALA A 280 -2.96 9.76 0.98
C ALA A 280 -4.18 8.95 0.55
N ILE A 281 -5.20 8.83 1.41
CA ILE A 281 -6.43 8.08 1.06
C ILE A 281 -7.17 8.81 -0.06
N LEU A 282 -7.32 10.12 0.05
CA LEU A 282 -7.93 10.90 -1.03
C LEU A 282 -7.12 10.79 -2.31
N ASP A 283 -5.80 10.90 -2.19
CA ASP A 283 -4.90 10.83 -3.35
C ASP A 283 -5.02 9.50 -4.09
N GLU A 284 -5.11 8.37 -3.37
CA GLU A 284 -5.23 7.08 -4.04
C GLU A 284 -6.58 6.94 -4.73
N LEU A 285 -7.65 7.43 -4.12
CA LEU A 285 -8.99 7.38 -4.72
C LEU A 285 -9.05 8.25 -5.97
N GLU A 286 -8.51 9.45 -5.92
CA GLU A 286 -8.51 10.37 -7.07
C GLU A 286 -7.55 9.91 -8.16
N SER A 287 -6.43 9.30 -7.79
CA SER A 287 -5.51 8.70 -8.77
C SER A 287 -6.22 7.61 -9.57
N PHE A 288 -7.04 6.79 -8.91
CA PHE A 288 -7.82 5.77 -9.59
C PHE A 288 -8.82 6.40 -10.58
N ALA A 289 -9.52 7.44 -10.16
CA ALA A 289 -10.44 8.15 -11.06
C ALA A 289 -9.71 8.66 -12.30
N ARG A 290 -8.53 9.27 -12.13
CA ARG A 290 -7.75 9.76 -13.28
C ARG A 290 -7.33 8.61 -14.21
N SER A 291 -6.95 7.46 -13.64
CA SER A 291 -6.61 6.28 -14.43
C SER A 291 -7.79 5.83 -15.31
N ILE A 292 -8.98 5.79 -14.71
CA ILE A 292 -10.20 5.40 -15.43
C ILE A 292 -10.51 6.40 -16.54
N ILE A 293 -10.51 7.68 -16.23
CA ILE A 293 -10.85 8.75 -17.19
C ILE A 293 -9.87 8.75 -18.36
N ASN A 294 -8.59 8.57 -18.07
CA ASN A 294 -7.53 8.62 -19.10
C ASN A 294 -7.20 7.25 -19.70
N GLN A 295 -7.90 6.21 -19.28
CA GLN A 295 -7.70 4.84 -19.77
C GLN A 295 -6.25 4.38 -19.60
N LYS A 296 -5.69 4.62 -18.40
CA LYS A 296 -4.31 4.27 -18.08
C LYS A 296 -4.27 3.27 -16.92
N LYS A 297 -3.19 2.51 -16.87
CA LYS A 297 -2.94 1.55 -15.78
C LYS A 297 -2.94 2.29 -14.43
N PRO A 298 -3.66 1.81 -13.43
CA PRO A 298 -3.60 2.39 -12.08
C PRO A 298 -2.21 2.24 -11.43
N UNK A 299 -1.99 3.12 -10.48
CA UNK A 299 -0.86 3.13 -9.82
C UNK A 299 -0.58 1.95 -9.12
N VAL A 300 -1.62 1.48 -8.47
CA VAL A 300 -1.55 0.18 -7.77
C VAL A 300 -2.60 -0.76 -8.38
N ASP A 301 -2.22 -1.47 -9.39
CA ASP A 301 -3.19 -2.29 -10.13
C ASP A 301 -3.47 -3.62 -9.40
N LEU A 302 -4.38 -4.42 -9.96
CA LEU A 302 -4.76 -5.70 -9.37
C LEU A 302 -3.58 -6.67 -9.30
N MET A 303 -2.68 -6.64 -10.28
CA MET A 303 -1.50 -7.49 -10.28
C MET A 303 -0.56 -7.12 -9.12
N ASP A 304 -0.41 -5.82 -8.84
CA ASP A 304 0.37 -5.36 -7.68
C ASP A 304 -0.22 -5.91 -6.39
N GLY A 305 -1.54 -5.87 -6.26
CA GLY A 305 -2.23 -6.42 -5.08
C GLY A 305 -2.03 -7.94 -4.96
N TYR A 306 -2.11 -8.63 -6.07
CA TYR A 306 -1.87 -10.09 -6.13
C TYR A 306 -0.44 -10.42 -5.68
N LEU A 307 0.55 -9.71 -6.20
CA LEU A 307 1.96 -10.00 -5.87
C LEU A 307 2.26 -9.71 -4.40
N ALA A 308 1.69 -8.65 -3.84
CA ALA A 308 1.85 -8.35 -2.42
C ALA A 308 1.23 -9.45 -1.55
N LEU A 309 0.04 -9.91 -1.90
CA LEU A 309 -0.63 -11.00 -1.18
C LEU A 309 0.15 -12.30 -1.31
N LYS A 310 0.60 -12.64 -2.50
CA LYS A 310 1.39 -13.85 -2.77
C LYS A 310 2.66 -13.88 -1.92
N THR A 311 3.36 -12.77 -1.86
CA THR A 311 4.59 -12.67 -1.05
C THR A 311 4.24 -12.75 0.43
N ALA A 312 3.22 -12.08 0.88
CA ALA A 312 2.75 -12.19 2.26
C ALA A 312 2.35 -13.61 2.66
N UNK A 313 1.70 -14.23 1.90
CA UNK A 313 1.32 -15.45 2.07
C UNK A 313 2.39 -16.32 2.22
N LYS A 314 3.54 -16.26 1.33
CA LYS A 314 4.77 -17.09 1.43
C LYS A 314 5.49 -16.87 2.76
N ILE A 315 5.54 -15.64 3.23
CA ILE A 315 6.15 -15.31 4.52
C ILE A 315 5.41 -16.03 5.66
N ILE A 316 4.10 -15.93 5.69
CA ILE A 316 3.27 -16.57 6.74
C ILE A 316 3.44 -18.09 6.72
N ASP A 317 3.50 -18.68 5.55
CA ASP A 317 3.58 -20.15 5.40
C ASP A 317 4.97 -20.70 5.71
N SER A 318 5.97 -19.85 5.88
CA SER A 318 7.35 -20.30 6.10
C SER A 318 7.70 -20.57 7.57
N TYR A 319 6.78 -20.30 8.51
CA TYR A 319 6.99 -20.56 9.94
C TYR A 319 5.75 -21.10 10.64
#